data_39ac44a4fa0b5b566c282c531a5ffd4c
#
_entry.id   39ac44a4fa0b5b566c282c531a5ffd4c
#
_cell.length_a   1.000
_cell.length_b   1.000
_cell.length_c   1.000
_cell.angle_alpha   90.00
_cell.angle_beta   90.00
_cell.angle_gamma   90.00
#
_symmetry.space_group_name_H-M   'P 1'
#
loop_
_entity.id
_entity.type
_entity.pdbx_description
1 polymer ?
#
loop_
_entity_poly.entity_id
_entity_poly.type
_entity_poly.pdbx_seq_one_letter_code
_entity_poly.pdbx_strand_id
1 'polypeptide(L)'
;MTSGLEEGLLGGLWEFPGGKHEPGETIEACIARELAEELAIEVAVGEELICVDHAYSHKRLRFVVHLCRWVSGEPKPLASQQVRWVMPGDLRIYPFPAANSRIIDALLEHLEAAGD
;
A
#
# COMPACT_ATOMS: atom_id res chain seq x y z
N MET A 1 -0.46 6.25 3.08
CA MET A 1 -0.99 6.19 1.70
C MET A 1 -0.44 7.31 0.84
N THR A 2 -0.46 7.13 -0.46
CA THR A 2 0.06 8.10 -1.41
C THR A 2 -1.01 8.43 -2.44
N SER A 3 -0.98 9.66 -3.00
CA SER A 3 -1.86 9.99 -4.12
C SER A 3 -1.12 9.71 -5.42
N GLY A 4 -1.85 9.16 -6.39
CA GLY A 4 -1.27 8.89 -7.71
C GLY A 4 -0.94 10.18 -8.46
N LEU A 5 -0.11 10.06 -9.49
CA LEU A 5 0.16 11.16 -10.39
C LEU A 5 -1.08 11.44 -11.23
N GLU A 6 -1.28 12.69 -11.62
CA GLU A 6 -2.48 13.12 -12.35
C GLU A 6 -2.50 12.68 -13.81
N GLU A 7 -1.81 11.63 -14.15
CA GLU A 7 -1.77 11.13 -15.52
C GLU A 7 -2.52 9.81 -15.60
N GLY A 8 -3.46 9.72 -16.50
CA GLY A 8 -4.23 8.51 -16.74
C GLY A 8 -5.45 8.37 -15.86
N LEU A 9 -6.07 7.19 -15.93
CA LEU A 9 -7.36 6.91 -15.29
C LEU A 9 -7.32 6.89 -13.77
N LEU A 10 -6.15 6.66 -13.18
CA LEU A 10 -6.00 6.57 -11.74
C LEU A 10 -5.47 7.86 -11.12
N GLY A 11 -5.30 8.92 -11.93
CA GLY A 11 -4.87 10.21 -11.42
C GLY A 11 -5.85 10.76 -10.41
N GLY A 12 -5.32 11.29 -9.30
CA GLY A 12 -6.16 11.84 -8.24
C GLY A 12 -6.67 10.83 -7.22
N LEU A 13 -6.48 9.54 -7.46
CA LEU A 13 -6.84 8.52 -6.48
C LEU A 13 -5.68 8.26 -5.52
N TRP A 14 -6.01 7.83 -4.32
CA TRP A 14 -5.03 7.42 -3.34
C TRP A 14 -4.71 5.95 -3.51
N GLU A 15 -3.52 5.57 -3.05
CA GLU A 15 -3.11 4.17 -3.08
C GLU A 15 -2.19 3.87 -1.90
N PHE A 16 -2.05 2.59 -1.58
CA PHE A 16 -1.08 2.16 -0.61
C PHE A 16 0.28 2.08 -1.30
N PRO A 17 1.37 2.45 -0.60
CA PRO A 17 2.69 2.40 -1.21
C PRO A 17 3.11 0.95 -1.50
N GLY A 18 3.88 0.79 -2.53
CA GLY A 18 4.38 -0.51 -2.93
C GLY A 18 4.77 -0.50 -4.39
N GLY A 19 5.25 -1.60 -4.88
CA GLY A 19 5.68 -1.69 -6.25
C GLY A 19 5.82 -3.12 -6.74
N LYS A 20 6.53 -3.25 -7.81
CA LYS A 20 6.67 -4.49 -8.53
C LYS A 20 7.76 -5.37 -7.95
N HIS A 21 7.43 -6.63 -7.69
CA HIS A 21 8.38 -7.62 -7.24
C HIS A 21 9.40 -7.90 -8.35
N GLU A 22 10.67 -7.87 -8.01
CA GLU A 22 11.76 -8.14 -8.94
C GLU A 22 12.27 -9.57 -8.79
N PRO A 23 12.83 -10.16 -9.87
CA PRO A 23 13.36 -11.51 -9.79
C PRO A 23 14.47 -11.62 -8.73
N GLY A 24 14.42 -12.69 -7.97
CA GLY A 24 15.46 -12.96 -6.96
C GLY A 24 15.26 -12.28 -5.62
N GLU A 25 14.28 -11.39 -5.47
CA GLU A 25 14.03 -10.79 -4.16
C GLU A 25 12.82 -11.44 -3.48
N THR A 26 12.83 -11.47 -2.16
CA THR A 26 11.67 -11.92 -1.39
C THR A 26 10.61 -10.82 -1.41
N ILE A 27 9.36 -11.18 -1.10
CA ILE A 27 8.29 -10.20 -1.01
C ILE A 27 8.59 -9.17 0.07
N GLU A 28 9.13 -9.59 1.21
CA GLU A 28 9.51 -8.71 2.31
C GLU A 28 10.59 -7.72 1.87
N ALA A 29 11.59 -8.19 1.16
CA ALA A 29 12.65 -7.32 0.63
C ALA A 29 12.10 -6.33 -0.39
N CYS A 30 11.17 -6.78 -1.23
CA CYS A 30 10.50 -5.93 -2.19
C CYS A 30 9.76 -4.77 -1.51
N ILE A 31 8.97 -5.09 -0.50
CA ILE A 31 8.20 -4.08 0.24
C ILE A 31 9.14 -3.07 0.89
N ALA A 32 10.18 -3.54 1.57
CA ALA A 32 11.14 -2.65 2.23
C ALA A 32 11.84 -1.74 1.22
N ARG A 33 12.26 -2.29 0.08
CA ARG A 33 12.92 -1.54 -0.98
C ARG A 33 12.00 -0.47 -1.58
N GLU A 34 10.78 -0.87 -1.92
CA GLU A 34 9.83 0.05 -2.54
C GLU A 34 9.47 1.21 -1.61
N LEU A 35 9.29 0.94 -0.32
CA LEU A 35 8.99 2.00 0.64
C LEU A 35 10.18 2.93 0.83
N ALA A 36 11.40 2.41 0.80
CA ALA A 36 12.59 3.25 0.85
C ALA A 36 12.71 4.13 -0.39
N GLU A 37 12.46 3.56 -1.57
CA GLU A 37 12.55 4.30 -2.83
C GLU A 37 11.44 5.33 -3.00
N GLU A 38 10.22 4.97 -2.65
CA GLU A 38 9.05 5.83 -2.87
C GLU A 38 8.84 6.87 -1.77
N LEU A 39 9.19 6.55 -0.53
CA LEU A 39 8.86 7.38 0.63
C LEU A 39 10.05 7.79 1.48
N ALA A 40 11.23 7.26 1.21
CA ALA A 40 12.44 7.51 2.00
C ALA A 40 12.28 7.08 3.47
N ILE A 41 11.54 6.00 3.73
CA ILE A 41 11.38 5.46 5.07
C ILE A 41 11.93 4.04 5.17
N GLU A 42 12.30 3.66 6.39
CA GLU A 42 12.68 2.28 6.70
C GLU A 42 11.56 1.64 7.50
N VAL A 43 11.18 0.45 7.08
CA VAL A 43 10.13 -0.31 7.76
C VAL A 43 10.60 -1.73 8.08
N ALA A 44 10.02 -2.28 9.14
CA ALA A 44 10.15 -3.69 9.44
C ALA A 44 8.90 -4.37 8.90
N VAL A 45 9.08 -5.24 7.91
CA VAL A 45 7.95 -5.91 7.26
C VAL A 45 7.45 -7.03 8.18
N GLY A 46 6.16 -7.01 8.47
CA GLY A 46 5.50 -7.97 9.34
C GLY A 46 4.73 -9.02 8.58
N GLU A 47 3.64 -9.47 9.19
CA GLU A 47 2.84 -10.56 8.63
C GLU A 47 2.06 -10.12 7.39
N GLU A 48 1.74 -11.09 6.55
CA GLU A 48 0.87 -10.86 5.41
C GLU A 48 -0.55 -10.59 5.91
N LEU A 49 -1.14 -9.50 5.45
CA LEU A 49 -2.52 -9.15 5.79
C LEU A 49 -3.50 -9.83 4.85
N ILE A 50 -3.26 -9.70 3.55
CA ILE A 50 -4.15 -10.23 2.53
C ILE A 50 -3.40 -10.34 1.20
N CYS A 51 -3.83 -11.27 0.37
CA CYS A 51 -3.39 -11.37 -1.01
C CYS A 51 -4.63 -11.20 -1.90
N VAL A 52 -4.60 -10.21 -2.78
CA VAL A 52 -5.75 -9.89 -3.63
C VAL A 52 -5.37 -10.09 -5.09
N ASP A 53 -6.15 -10.92 -5.79
CA ASP A 53 -6.04 -11.05 -7.24
C ASP A 53 -7.07 -10.14 -7.87
N HIS A 54 -6.64 -9.31 -8.80
CA HIS A 54 -7.52 -8.39 -9.51
C HIS A 54 -7.27 -8.48 -11.00
N ALA A 55 -8.32 -8.72 -11.76
CA ALA A 55 -8.24 -8.83 -13.22
C ALA A 55 -8.57 -7.48 -13.85
N TYR A 56 -7.63 -6.98 -14.63
CA TYR A 56 -7.86 -5.83 -15.51
C TYR A 56 -8.14 -6.35 -16.91
N SER A 57 -8.58 -5.47 -17.81
CA SER A 57 -8.96 -5.88 -19.16
C SER A 57 -7.87 -6.63 -19.94
N HIS A 58 -6.60 -6.36 -19.67
CA HIS A 58 -5.48 -6.97 -20.38
C HIS A 58 -4.51 -7.76 -19.54
N LYS A 59 -4.69 -7.76 -18.22
CA LYS A 59 -3.77 -8.49 -17.32
C LYS A 59 -4.40 -8.75 -15.97
N ARG A 60 -3.82 -9.72 -15.27
CA ARG A 60 -4.20 -10.04 -13.91
C ARG A 60 -3.05 -9.67 -12.99
N LEU A 61 -3.35 -8.95 -11.93
CA LEU A 61 -2.36 -8.57 -10.94
C LEU A 61 -2.67 -9.23 -9.60
N ARG A 62 -1.61 -9.61 -8.92
CA ARG A 62 -1.70 -10.12 -7.55
C ARG A 62 -1.06 -9.10 -6.61
N PHE A 63 -1.84 -8.65 -5.65
CA PHE A 63 -1.36 -7.72 -4.62
C PHE A 63 -1.13 -8.50 -3.34
N VAL A 64 0.12 -8.57 -2.91
CA VAL A 64 0.47 -9.20 -1.63
C VAL A 64 0.71 -8.06 -0.64
N VAL A 65 -0.12 -7.99 0.39
CA VAL A 65 -0.14 -6.88 1.32
C VAL A 65 0.33 -7.33 2.69
N HIS A 66 1.33 -6.64 3.22
CA HIS A 66 1.89 -6.92 4.53
C HIS A 66 1.69 -5.75 5.47
N LEU A 67 1.50 -6.05 6.74
CA LEU A 67 1.58 -5.05 7.80
C LEU A 67 3.05 -4.74 8.02
N CYS A 68 3.35 -3.47 8.19
CA CYS A 68 4.72 -3.03 8.40
C CYS A 68 4.79 -2.11 9.60
N ARG A 69 5.92 -2.18 10.32
CA ARG A 69 6.21 -1.24 11.39
C ARG A 69 7.17 -0.18 10.87
N TRP A 70 6.80 1.08 11.03
CA TRP A 70 7.67 2.19 10.69
C TRP A 70 8.84 2.24 11.68
N VAL A 71 10.07 2.19 11.17
CA VAL A 71 11.29 2.19 11.98
C VAL A 71 11.92 3.57 12.02
N SER A 72 12.11 4.17 10.87
CA SER A 72 12.77 5.49 10.79
C SER A 72 12.46 6.20 9.48
N GLY A 73 12.80 7.47 9.43
CA GLY A 73 12.60 8.30 8.26
C GLY A 73 11.27 9.03 8.28
N GLU A 74 11.26 10.23 7.70
CA GLU A 74 10.03 10.99 7.52
C GLU A 74 9.51 10.75 6.10
N PRO A 75 8.27 10.28 5.93
CA PRO A 75 7.75 9.98 4.59
C PRO A 75 7.79 11.19 3.67
N LYS A 76 8.29 10.97 2.45
CA LYS A 76 8.37 12.01 1.42
C LYS A 76 7.73 11.48 0.14
N PRO A 77 7.02 12.31 -0.61
CA PRO A 77 6.37 11.88 -1.85
C PRO A 77 7.34 11.85 -3.03
N LEU A 78 8.28 10.90 -3.00
CA LEU A 78 9.32 10.78 -4.04
C LEU A 78 8.79 10.21 -5.36
N ALA A 79 7.71 9.42 -5.30
CA ALA A 79 7.12 8.77 -6.48
C ALA A 79 5.63 9.08 -6.63
N SER A 80 5.13 10.10 -5.92
CA SER A 80 3.73 10.48 -5.94
C SER A 80 3.60 11.97 -5.72
N GLN A 81 2.39 12.51 -5.85
CA GLN A 81 2.16 13.94 -5.60
C GLN A 81 2.14 14.27 -4.12
N GLN A 82 1.57 13.38 -3.31
CA GLN A 82 1.40 13.59 -1.88
C GLN A 82 1.57 12.29 -1.14
N VAL A 83 1.96 12.40 0.12
CA VAL A 83 1.96 11.29 1.05
C VAL A 83 1.23 11.76 2.31
N ARG A 84 0.49 10.86 2.95
CA ARG A 84 -0.29 11.20 4.14
C ARG A 84 -0.42 10.02 5.08
N TRP A 85 -0.19 10.28 6.36
CA TRP A 85 -0.57 9.36 7.42
C TRP A 85 -2.07 9.52 7.67
N VAL A 86 -2.77 8.41 7.76
CA VAL A 86 -4.22 8.39 7.93
C VAL A 86 -4.59 7.35 8.97
N MET A 87 -5.49 7.71 9.86
CA MET A 87 -6.04 6.75 10.81
C MET A 87 -6.85 5.71 10.05
N PRO A 88 -6.76 4.42 10.42
CA PRO A 88 -7.46 3.36 9.69
C PRO A 88 -8.95 3.61 9.51
N GLY A 89 -9.62 4.16 10.52
CA GLY A 89 -11.05 4.45 10.43
C GLY A 89 -11.41 5.53 9.42
N ASP A 90 -10.45 6.34 8.99
CA ASP A 90 -10.68 7.41 8.02
C ASP A 90 -10.38 7.00 6.58
N LEU A 91 -9.87 5.78 6.36
CA LEU A 91 -9.49 5.36 5.01
C LEU A 91 -10.64 5.41 4.01
N ARG A 92 -11.87 5.13 4.44
CA ARG A 92 -13.01 5.07 3.53
C ARG A 92 -13.50 6.43 3.05
N ILE A 93 -13.03 7.52 3.64
CA ILE A 93 -13.39 8.86 3.17
C ILE A 93 -12.52 9.34 2.01
N TYR A 94 -11.46 8.59 1.70
CA TYR A 94 -10.56 8.91 0.60
C TYR A 94 -10.88 8.07 -0.64
N PRO A 95 -10.75 8.63 -1.84
CA PRO A 95 -11.00 7.86 -3.07
C PRO A 95 -9.83 6.91 -3.38
N PHE A 96 -10.12 5.62 -3.37
CA PHE A 96 -9.18 4.56 -3.73
C PHE A 96 -9.69 3.78 -4.94
N PRO A 97 -8.79 3.16 -5.73
CA PRO A 97 -9.24 2.21 -6.75
C PRO A 97 -10.02 1.05 -6.12
N ALA A 98 -10.93 0.47 -6.88
CA ALA A 98 -11.82 -0.58 -6.38
C ALA A 98 -11.09 -1.77 -5.75
N ALA A 99 -9.95 -2.16 -6.31
CA ALA A 99 -9.18 -3.29 -5.78
C ALA A 99 -8.71 -3.06 -4.34
N ASN A 100 -8.58 -1.81 -3.92
CA ASN A 100 -8.10 -1.46 -2.58
C ASN A 100 -9.19 -1.62 -1.51
N SER A 101 -10.45 -1.75 -1.88
CA SER A 101 -11.53 -1.96 -0.91
C SER A 101 -11.30 -3.21 -0.08
N ARG A 102 -10.82 -4.28 -0.69
CA ARG A 102 -10.54 -5.53 0.02
C ARG A 102 -9.41 -5.36 1.01
N ILE A 103 -8.41 -4.55 0.65
CA ILE A 103 -7.27 -4.27 1.53
C ILE A 103 -7.75 -3.50 2.75
N ILE A 104 -8.58 -2.48 2.53
CA ILE A 104 -9.13 -1.67 3.63
C ILE A 104 -10.00 -2.52 4.53
N ASP A 105 -10.88 -3.36 3.97
CA ASP A 105 -11.73 -4.26 4.74
C ASP A 105 -10.88 -5.19 5.62
N ALA A 106 -9.84 -5.80 5.04
CA ALA A 106 -8.97 -6.71 5.76
C ALA A 106 -8.23 -6.02 6.90
N LEU A 107 -7.75 -4.79 6.65
CA LEU A 107 -7.07 -4.01 7.68
C LEU A 107 -8.00 -3.68 8.83
N LEU A 108 -9.20 -3.22 8.55
CA LEU A 108 -10.16 -2.85 9.58
C LEU A 108 -10.59 -4.07 10.40
N GLU A 109 -10.81 -5.21 9.76
CA GLU A 109 -11.13 -6.45 10.45
C GLU A 109 -9.98 -6.92 11.34
N HIS A 110 -8.74 -6.82 10.84
CA HIS A 110 -7.56 -7.19 11.60
C HIS A 110 -7.41 -6.34 12.86
N LEU A 111 -7.59 -5.03 12.74
CA LEU A 111 -7.46 -4.12 13.87
C LEU A 111 -8.60 -4.29 14.86
N GLU A 112 -9.80 -4.57 14.41
CA GLU A 112 -10.94 -4.86 15.26
C GLU A 112 -10.70 -6.12 16.09
N ALA A 113 -10.21 -7.18 15.44
CA ALA A 113 -9.88 -8.43 16.13
C ALA A 113 -8.74 -8.24 17.14
N ALA A 114 -7.73 -7.43 16.80
CA ALA A 114 -6.60 -7.16 17.69
C ALA A 114 -6.99 -6.28 18.88
N GLY A 115 -8.05 -5.49 18.74
CA GLY A 115 -8.55 -4.62 19.80
C GLY A 115 -9.36 -5.33 20.87
N ASP A 116 -9.75 -6.56 20.58
CA ASP A 116 -10.49 -7.39 21.52
C ASP A 116 -9.53 -8.17 22.42
#